data_1dd8f7f67aa3cb7f004a6a09b97f465a
#
_entry.id   1dd8f7f67aa3cb7f004a6a09b97f465a
#
_cell.length_a   1.000
_cell.length_b   1.000
_cell.length_c   1.000
_cell.angle_alpha   90.00
_cell.angle_beta   90.00
_cell.angle_gamma   90.00
#
_symmetry.space_group_name_H-M   'P 1'
#
loop_
_entity.id
_entity.type
_entity.pdbx_description
1 polymer ?
#
loop_
_entity_poly.entity_id
_entity_poly.type
_entity_poly.pdbx_seq_one_letter_code
_entity_poly.pdbx_strand_id
1 'polypeptide(L)'
;MEIVVHDNTLKTVAIINNDIPMLPSFFNDNWHRYKDQGAETFIFTVNKFINGQLQDYCRFLNEQAYISFTYDGIDHLFGVENVQESDYQITLTCSSLNLELRNEQANALVNTSSHNIQWYFDQMGLIANAQITIGTNEVSSLTRTINYDGQESKLARLISVIGNFD
;
A
#
# COMPACT_ATOMS: atom_id res chain seq x y z
N MET A 1 2.33 -11.11 14.96
CA MET A 1 2.57 -10.22 13.79
C MET A 1 3.58 -9.15 14.19
N GLU A 2 4.54 -8.86 13.30
CA GLU A 2 5.51 -7.79 13.48
C GLU A 2 5.15 -6.62 12.56
N ILE A 3 5.12 -5.41 13.11
CA ILE A 3 4.93 -4.17 12.36
C ILE A 3 6.28 -3.46 12.29
N VAL A 4 6.72 -3.14 11.08
CA VAL A 4 7.95 -2.39 10.84
C VAL A 4 7.59 -0.96 10.44
N VAL A 5 8.18 0.00 11.13
CA VAL A 5 8.01 1.44 10.85
C VAL A 5 9.21 1.92 10.05
N HIS A 6 8.96 2.59 8.95
CA HIS A 6 9.97 3.17 8.07
C HIS A 6 9.83 4.68 8.01
N ASP A 7 10.93 5.38 7.82
CA ASP A 7 10.91 6.80 7.51
C ASP A 7 10.54 7.06 6.03
N ASN A 8 10.51 8.32 5.62
CA ASN A 8 10.18 8.74 4.25
C ASN A 8 11.20 8.29 3.18
N THR A 9 12.32 7.68 3.59
CA THR A 9 13.31 7.07 2.71
C THR A 9 13.23 5.54 2.69
N LEU A 10 12.20 4.96 3.31
CA LEU A 10 11.98 3.52 3.52
C LEU A 10 13.04 2.86 4.41
N LYS A 11 13.78 3.64 5.19
CA LYS A 11 14.70 3.09 6.20
C LYS A 11 13.91 2.67 7.44
N THR A 12 14.13 1.46 7.94
CA THR A 12 13.54 0.99 9.20
C THR A 12 14.01 1.86 10.37
N VAL A 13 13.06 2.40 11.13
CA VAL A 13 13.29 3.28 12.27
C VAL A 13 12.70 2.75 13.58
N ALA A 14 11.71 1.85 13.51
CA ALA A 14 11.18 1.16 14.67
C ALA A 14 10.57 -0.20 14.29
N ILE A 15 10.46 -1.08 15.28
CA ILE A 15 9.78 -2.37 15.20
C ILE A 15 8.80 -2.46 16.35
N ILE A 16 7.56 -2.84 16.06
CA ILE A 16 6.47 -3.03 17.02
C ILE A 16 6.04 -4.47 16.94
N ASN A 17 6.10 -5.21 18.06
CA ASN A 17 5.82 -6.63 18.05
C ASN A 17 5.24 -7.09 19.41
N ASN A 18 4.10 -7.76 19.37
CA ASN A 18 3.41 -8.26 20.57
C ASN A 18 4.05 -9.50 21.17
N ASP A 19 4.86 -10.22 20.38
CA ASP A 19 5.39 -11.53 20.76
C ASP A 19 6.80 -11.43 21.36
N ILE A 20 7.46 -10.27 21.21
CA ILE A 20 8.83 -10.06 21.68
C ILE A 20 8.82 -9.16 22.93
N PRO A 21 9.21 -9.70 24.10
CA PRO A 21 9.36 -8.88 25.31
C PRO A 21 10.29 -7.69 25.07
N MET A 22 9.96 -6.55 25.65
CA MET A 22 10.68 -5.26 25.57
C MET A 22 10.53 -4.49 24.26
N LEU A 23 9.92 -5.05 23.21
CA LEU A 23 9.48 -4.25 22.07
C LEU A 23 8.14 -3.57 22.37
N PRO A 24 7.86 -2.43 21.72
CA PRO A 24 6.52 -1.84 21.76
C PRO A 24 5.47 -2.82 21.28
N SER A 25 4.32 -2.81 21.94
CA SER A 25 3.16 -3.60 21.53
C SER A 25 2.11 -2.73 20.85
N PHE A 26 1.30 -3.35 20.01
CA PHE A 26 0.15 -2.72 19.36
C PHE A 26 -1.13 -3.47 19.73
N PHE A 27 -2.27 -2.80 19.54
CA PHE A 27 -3.60 -3.34 19.79
C PHE A 27 -4.64 -2.63 18.93
N ASN A 28 -5.89 -3.11 18.96
CA ASN A 28 -6.98 -2.62 18.09
C ASN A 28 -6.58 -2.63 16.61
N ASP A 29 -5.75 -3.60 16.24
CA ASP A 29 -5.34 -3.75 14.86
C ASP A 29 -6.50 -4.25 13.99
N ASN A 30 -6.63 -3.62 12.83
CA ASN A 30 -7.68 -3.94 11.88
C ASN A 30 -7.13 -3.77 10.46
N TRP A 31 -6.99 -4.88 9.75
CA TRP A 31 -6.54 -4.92 8.37
C TRP A 31 -7.68 -5.37 7.46
N HIS A 32 -8.04 -4.51 6.53
CA HIS A 32 -9.05 -4.79 5.51
C HIS A 32 -8.45 -4.80 4.11
N ARG A 33 -8.84 -5.80 3.32
CA ARG A 33 -8.54 -5.92 1.90
C ARG A 33 -9.83 -5.74 1.11
N TYR A 34 -9.85 -4.75 0.25
CA TYR A 34 -10.98 -4.46 -0.65
C TYR A 34 -10.65 -5.03 -2.03
N LYS A 35 -11.04 -6.28 -2.26
CA LYS A 35 -10.69 -7.04 -3.48
C LYS A 35 -11.10 -6.29 -4.75
N ASP A 36 -12.31 -5.75 -4.79
CA ASP A 36 -12.85 -5.06 -5.98
C ASP A 36 -12.26 -3.65 -6.20
N GLN A 37 -11.55 -3.12 -5.21
CA GLN A 37 -10.94 -1.80 -5.28
C GLN A 37 -9.42 -1.86 -5.39
N GLY A 38 -8.85 -3.06 -5.29
CA GLY A 38 -7.40 -3.24 -5.25
C GLY A 38 -6.73 -2.45 -4.12
N ALA A 39 -7.45 -2.22 -3.02
CA ALA A 39 -7.03 -1.36 -1.92
C ALA A 39 -6.96 -2.15 -0.61
N GLU A 40 -6.05 -1.74 0.26
CA GLU A 40 -5.96 -2.24 1.62
C GLU A 40 -5.88 -1.09 2.60
N THR A 41 -6.48 -1.26 3.77
CA THR A 41 -6.36 -0.32 4.90
C THR A 41 -5.88 -1.06 6.13
N PHE A 42 -5.04 -0.42 6.91
CA PHE A 42 -4.52 -0.97 8.15
C PHE A 42 -4.58 0.08 9.25
N ILE A 43 -5.25 -0.24 10.36
CA ILE A 43 -5.38 0.62 11.53
C ILE A 43 -4.79 -0.12 12.71
N PHE A 44 -4.02 0.57 13.55
CA PHE A 44 -3.53 0.03 14.81
C PHE A 44 -3.24 1.14 15.80
N THR A 45 -3.20 0.77 17.08
CA THR A 45 -2.94 1.69 18.20
C THR A 45 -1.72 1.22 18.99
N VAL A 46 -0.91 2.15 19.44
CA VAL A 46 0.24 1.91 20.33
C VAL A 46 0.16 2.78 21.58
N ASN A 47 0.78 2.34 22.67
CA ASN A 47 0.92 3.13 23.88
C ASN A 47 2.19 3.99 23.81
N LYS A 48 2.09 5.26 24.17
CA LYS A 48 3.23 6.19 24.21
C LYS A 48 4.20 5.91 25.36
N PHE A 49 3.70 5.33 26.43
CA PHE A 49 4.45 5.09 27.65
C PHE A 49 4.57 3.59 27.95
N ILE A 50 5.77 3.16 28.29
CA ILE A 50 6.08 1.85 28.84
C ILE A 50 6.72 2.09 30.21
N ASN A 51 6.15 1.50 31.28
CA ASN A 51 6.62 1.70 32.67
C ASN A 51 6.74 3.19 33.06
N GLY A 52 5.82 4.03 32.58
CA GLY A 52 5.78 5.46 32.87
C GLY A 52 6.80 6.30 32.10
N GLN A 53 7.57 5.71 31.17
CA GLN A 53 8.54 6.41 30.32
C GLN A 53 8.01 6.55 28.90
N LEU A 54 8.06 7.79 28.38
CA LEU A 54 7.73 8.08 26.99
C LEU A 54 8.73 7.35 26.07
N GLN A 55 8.20 6.67 25.06
CA GLN A 55 9.00 5.86 24.15
C GLN A 55 9.49 6.63 22.93
N ASP A 56 10.76 6.47 22.59
CA ASP A 56 11.40 7.17 21.47
C ASP A 56 10.78 6.84 20.10
N TYR A 57 10.17 5.65 19.93
CA TYR A 57 9.56 5.26 18.66
C TYR A 57 8.35 6.13 18.30
N CYS A 58 7.71 6.78 19.27
CA CYS A 58 6.54 7.63 19.03
C CYS A 58 6.83 8.78 18.05
N ARG A 59 8.05 9.29 18.04
CA ARG A 59 8.47 10.36 17.11
C ARG A 59 8.46 9.95 15.63
N PHE A 60 8.51 8.65 15.36
CA PHE A 60 8.51 8.12 14.00
C PHE A 60 7.09 7.78 13.52
N LEU A 61 6.10 7.79 14.41
CA LEU A 61 4.70 7.51 14.08
C LEU A 61 4.00 8.80 13.63
N ASN A 62 4.23 9.19 12.39
CA ASN A 62 3.71 10.42 11.79
C ASN A 62 3.26 10.18 10.35
N GLU A 63 2.62 11.16 9.73
CA GLU A 63 2.06 11.08 8.38
C GLU A 63 3.11 10.92 7.26
N GLN A 64 4.40 11.03 7.56
CA GLN A 64 5.49 10.78 6.60
C GLN A 64 6.06 9.37 6.72
N ALA A 65 5.56 8.57 7.65
CA ALA A 65 6.04 7.22 7.87
C ALA A 65 5.37 6.24 6.91
N TYR A 66 6.09 5.14 6.64
CA TYR A 66 5.53 3.96 6.02
C TYR A 66 5.49 2.82 7.03
N ILE A 67 4.48 1.99 6.91
CA ILE A 67 4.24 0.85 7.79
C ILE A 67 4.24 -0.42 6.95
N SER A 68 4.99 -1.42 7.37
CA SER A 68 4.93 -2.72 6.70
C SER A 68 4.77 -3.88 7.68
N PHE A 69 4.21 -4.96 7.19
CA PHE A 69 4.20 -6.26 7.86
C PHE A 69 4.17 -7.38 6.82
N THR A 70 4.59 -8.58 7.22
CA THR A 70 4.52 -9.77 6.39
C THR A 70 3.34 -10.65 6.84
N TYR A 71 2.50 -11.06 5.91
CA TYR A 71 1.41 -11.99 6.14
C TYR A 71 1.39 -13.06 5.05
N ASP A 72 1.38 -14.33 5.46
CA ASP A 72 1.43 -15.49 4.55
C ASP A 72 2.57 -15.44 3.53
N GLY A 73 3.74 -14.92 3.96
CA GLY A 73 4.94 -14.79 3.13
C GLY A 73 4.89 -13.62 2.12
N ILE A 74 3.86 -12.77 2.20
CA ILE A 74 3.71 -11.58 1.35
C ILE A 74 3.94 -10.34 2.20
N ASP A 75 4.77 -9.43 1.71
CA ASP A 75 5.02 -8.14 2.35
C ASP A 75 3.96 -7.12 1.93
N HIS A 76 3.36 -6.48 2.92
CA HIS A 76 2.38 -5.41 2.76
C HIS A 76 2.99 -4.09 3.20
N LEU A 77 2.91 -3.07 2.35
CA LEU A 77 3.44 -1.73 2.61
C LEU A 77 2.34 -0.68 2.51
N PHE A 78 2.27 0.18 3.52
CA PHE A 78 1.24 1.21 3.68
C PHE A 78 1.87 2.57 3.91
N GLY A 79 1.27 3.62 3.37
CA GLY A 79 1.49 4.99 3.80
C GLY A 79 0.59 5.35 4.98
N VAL A 80 1.08 6.15 5.91
CA VAL A 80 0.27 6.69 7.01
C VAL A 80 -0.56 7.86 6.49
N GLU A 81 -1.89 7.74 6.53
CA GLU A 81 -2.81 8.80 6.08
C GLU A 81 -3.28 9.72 7.20
N ASN A 82 -3.42 9.17 8.40
CA ASN A 82 -3.89 9.92 9.54
C ASN A 82 -3.29 9.41 10.84
N VAL A 83 -2.93 10.33 11.72
CA VAL A 83 -2.41 10.05 13.06
C VAL A 83 -3.32 10.72 14.09
N GLN A 84 -3.94 9.92 14.93
CA GLN A 84 -4.73 10.40 16.08
C GLN A 84 -3.92 10.19 17.35
N GLU A 85 -3.55 11.28 17.99
CA GLU A 85 -2.74 11.26 19.20
C GLU A 85 -3.56 11.71 20.42
N SER A 86 -3.46 10.94 21.50
CA SER A 86 -3.95 11.28 22.83
C SER A 86 -2.77 11.43 23.79
N ASP A 87 -3.06 11.73 25.07
CA ASP A 87 -2.01 11.82 26.10
C ASP A 87 -1.22 10.53 26.25
N TYR A 88 -1.84 9.36 26.01
CA TYR A 88 -1.26 8.04 26.29
C TYR A 88 -1.09 7.15 25.08
N GLN A 89 -1.74 7.44 23.97
CA GLN A 89 -1.83 6.55 22.81
C GLN A 89 -1.68 7.28 21.49
N ILE A 90 -1.20 6.55 20.49
CA ILE A 90 -1.18 6.98 19.08
C ILE A 90 -1.92 5.91 18.28
N THR A 91 -2.93 6.31 17.50
CA THR A 91 -3.62 5.46 16.52
C THR A 91 -3.24 5.92 15.13
N LEU A 92 -2.78 4.99 14.30
CA LEU A 92 -2.46 5.22 12.91
C LEU A 92 -3.52 4.61 12.01
N THR A 93 -3.94 5.38 11.01
CA THR A 93 -4.74 4.89 9.89
C THR A 93 -3.87 4.92 8.65
N CYS A 94 -3.68 3.76 8.04
CA CYS A 94 -2.77 3.56 6.93
C CYS A 94 -3.51 3.00 5.72
N SER A 95 -3.07 3.34 4.52
CA SER A 95 -3.58 2.78 3.27
C SER A 95 -2.45 2.25 2.39
N SER A 96 -2.78 1.26 1.56
CA SER A 96 -1.82 0.70 0.62
C SER A 96 -1.37 1.72 -0.42
N LEU A 97 -0.11 1.67 -0.83
CA LEU A 97 0.50 2.67 -1.72
C LEU A 97 -0.14 2.73 -3.11
N ASN A 98 -0.78 1.66 -3.57
CA ASN A 98 -1.50 1.69 -4.84
C ASN A 98 -2.66 2.70 -4.87
N LEU A 99 -3.17 3.13 -3.71
CA LEU A 99 -4.18 4.19 -3.63
C LEU A 99 -3.67 5.55 -4.10
N GLU A 100 -2.36 5.79 -4.11
CA GLU A 100 -1.75 6.99 -4.68
C GLU A 100 -2.06 7.13 -6.18
N LEU A 101 -2.21 5.99 -6.88
CA LEU A 101 -2.59 5.97 -8.30
C LEU A 101 -3.98 6.57 -8.57
N ARG A 102 -4.81 6.77 -7.54
CA ARG A 102 -6.09 7.48 -7.66
C ARG A 102 -5.92 8.94 -8.08
N ASN A 103 -4.82 9.55 -7.68
CA ASN A 103 -4.51 10.96 -7.95
C ASN A 103 -3.81 11.17 -9.30
N GLU A 104 -3.39 10.09 -9.96
CA GLU A 104 -2.76 10.14 -11.26
C GLU A 104 -3.75 9.82 -12.38
N GLN A 105 -3.59 10.48 -13.54
CA GLN A 105 -4.48 10.31 -14.68
C GLN A 105 -3.86 9.37 -15.74
N ALA A 106 -4.67 8.44 -16.21
CA ALA A 106 -4.42 7.65 -17.42
C ALA A 106 -5.16 8.28 -18.60
N ASN A 107 -4.47 8.52 -19.70
CA ASN A 107 -5.05 9.10 -20.91
C ASN A 107 -5.92 8.10 -21.66
N ALA A 108 -6.76 8.62 -22.56
CA ALA A 108 -7.47 7.79 -23.52
C ALA A 108 -6.50 6.91 -24.30
N LEU A 109 -6.91 5.68 -24.60
CA LEU A 109 -6.09 4.69 -25.29
C LEU A 109 -6.93 3.93 -26.31
N VAL A 110 -6.60 4.09 -27.59
CA VAL A 110 -7.27 3.41 -28.70
C VAL A 110 -6.31 2.43 -29.35
N ASN A 111 -6.66 1.16 -29.32
CA ASN A 111 -5.85 0.08 -29.88
C ASN A 111 -6.53 -0.55 -31.07
N THR A 112 -5.73 -0.87 -32.10
CA THR A 112 -6.13 -1.63 -33.28
C THR A 112 -5.60 -3.07 -33.26
N SER A 113 -4.76 -3.40 -32.28
CA SER A 113 -4.14 -4.72 -32.10
C SER A 113 -4.26 -5.21 -30.65
N SER A 114 -4.06 -6.51 -30.46
CA SER A 114 -4.08 -7.14 -29.15
C SER A 114 -2.71 -7.00 -28.47
N HIS A 115 -2.72 -6.71 -27.18
CA HIS A 115 -1.52 -6.58 -26.36
C HIS A 115 -1.65 -7.39 -25.08
N ASN A 116 -0.52 -7.77 -24.47
CA ASN A 116 -0.49 -8.43 -23.17
C ASN A 116 -0.70 -7.41 -22.03
N ILE A 117 -0.93 -7.90 -20.82
CA ILE A 117 -1.19 -7.04 -19.65
C ILE A 117 -0.02 -6.10 -19.35
N GLN A 118 1.23 -6.56 -19.52
CA GLN A 118 2.44 -5.77 -19.33
C GLN A 118 2.43 -4.49 -20.18
N TRP A 119 2.06 -4.61 -21.45
CA TRP A 119 2.00 -3.48 -22.37
C TRP A 119 1.03 -2.40 -21.87
N TYR A 120 -0.13 -2.78 -21.34
CA TYR A 120 -1.10 -1.82 -20.76
C TYR A 120 -0.53 -1.09 -19.55
N PHE A 121 0.23 -1.77 -18.71
CA PHE A 121 0.90 -1.16 -17.55
C PHE A 121 1.98 -0.18 -17.97
N ASP A 122 2.72 -0.50 -19.04
CA ASP A 122 3.73 0.40 -19.63
C ASP A 122 3.08 1.67 -20.20
N GLN A 123 1.91 1.56 -20.85
CA GLN A 123 1.17 2.72 -21.36
C GLN A 123 0.72 3.67 -20.25
N MET A 124 0.48 3.17 -19.06
CA MET A 124 0.17 3.99 -17.89
C MET A 124 1.41 4.55 -17.19
N GLY A 125 2.60 4.16 -17.60
CA GLY A 125 3.87 4.54 -16.98
C GLY A 125 4.07 3.93 -15.59
N LEU A 126 3.37 2.84 -15.25
CA LEU A 126 3.44 2.24 -13.92
C LEU A 126 4.82 1.68 -13.61
N ILE A 127 5.45 1.02 -14.58
CA ILE A 127 6.75 0.39 -14.39
C ILE A 127 7.88 1.42 -14.43
N ALA A 128 7.89 2.27 -15.44
CA ALA A 128 8.96 3.24 -15.65
C ALA A 128 8.95 4.40 -14.65
N ASN A 129 7.76 4.90 -14.31
CA ASN A 129 7.63 6.13 -13.51
C ASN A 129 7.27 5.85 -12.04
N ALA A 130 6.38 4.89 -11.79
CA ALA A 130 5.93 4.54 -10.44
C ALA A 130 6.71 3.39 -9.82
N GLN A 131 7.66 2.80 -10.55
CA GLN A 131 8.49 1.66 -10.12
C GLN A 131 7.68 0.45 -9.63
N ILE A 132 6.45 0.29 -10.16
CA ILE A 132 5.58 -0.84 -9.86
C ILE A 132 6.04 -2.02 -10.72
N THR A 133 6.32 -3.15 -10.11
CA THR A 133 6.67 -4.39 -10.80
C THR A 133 5.52 -5.37 -10.77
N ILE A 134 5.36 -6.13 -11.84
CA ILE A 134 4.44 -7.26 -11.87
C ILE A 134 5.16 -8.45 -11.23
N GLY A 135 4.57 -9.03 -10.18
CA GLY A 135 5.06 -10.25 -9.55
C GLY A 135 4.79 -11.49 -10.42
N THR A 136 4.19 -12.52 -9.86
CA THR A 136 3.76 -13.70 -10.62
C THR A 136 2.67 -13.30 -11.61
N ASN A 137 2.88 -13.56 -12.90
CA ASN A 137 1.96 -13.22 -13.98
C ASN A 137 1.49 -14.49 -14.70
N GLU A 138 0.38 -15.06 -14.26
CA GLU A 138 -0.21 -16.27 -14.83
C GLU A 138 -0.87 -16.04 -16.20
N VAL A 139 -1.16 -14.78 -16.53
CA VAL A 139 -1.80 -14.37 -17.80
C VAL A 139 -0.82 -13.76 -18.80
N SER A 140 0.48 -13.94 -18.59
CA SER A 140 1.54 -13.32 -19.40
C SER A 140 1.46 -13.61 -20.92
N SER A 141 0.90 -14.77 -21.29
CA SER A 141 0.71 -15.20 -22.68
C SER A 141 -0.62 -14.73 -23.29
N LEU A 142 -1.56 -14.23 -22.47
CA LEU A 142 -2.84 -13.75 -22.96
C LEU A 142 -2.69 -12.35 -23.57
N THR A 143 -3.45 -12.11 -24.64
CA THR A 143 -3.54 -10.78 -25.26
C THR A 143 -4.99 -10.34 -25.39
N ARG A 144 -5.24 -9.04 -25.28
CA ARG A 144 -6.57 -8.41 -25.40
C ARG A 144 -6.45 -7.12 -26.22
N THR A 145 -7.52 -6.75 -26.90
CA THR A 145 -7.70 -5.41 -27.50
C THR A 145 -8.65 -4.64 -26.63
N ILE A 146 -8.14 -3.74 -25.81
CA ILE A 146 -8.93 -2.95 -24.87
C ILE A 146 -8.82 -1.49 -25.29
N ASN A 147 -9.96 -0.79 -25.41
CA ASN A 147 -10.04 0.61 -25.73
C ASN A 147 -10.62 1.40 -24.57
N TYR A 148 -10.09 2.59 -24.39
CA TYR A 148 -10.53 3.54 -23.37
C TYR A 148 -10.74 4.90 -24.01
N ASP A 149 -11.99 5.30 -24.16
CA ASP A 149 -12.35 6.52 -24.90
C ASP A 149 -12.09 7.81 -24.12
N GLY A 150 -11.88 7.70 -22.79
CA GLY A 150 -11.72 8.87 -21.90
C GLY A 150 -10.52 8.74 -20.96
N GLN A 151 -10.30 9.84 -20.23
CA GLN A 151 -9.37 9.87 -19.11
C GLN A 151 -10.04 9.35 -17.85
N GLU A 152 -9.26 8.64 -17.04
CA GLU A 152 -9.67 8.16 -15.72
C GLU A 152 -8.43 8.05 -14.81
N SER A 153 -8.62 7.80 -13.51
CA SER A 153 -7.47 7.59 -12.62
C SER A 153 -6.69 6.32 -13.02
N LYS A 154 -5.37 6.34 -12.82
CA LYS A 154 -4.55 5.16 -13.09
C LYS A 154 -5.00 3.95 -12.29
N LEU A 155 -5.49 4.14 -11.06
CA LEU A 155 -6.03 3.05 -10.25
C LEU A 155 -7.27 2.41 -10.91
N ALA A 156 -8.23 3.21 -11.36
CA ALA A 156 -9.43 2.70 -12.03
C ALA A 156 -9.06 1.94 -13.31
N ARG A 157 -8.13 2.51 -14.10
CA ARG A 157 -7.61 1.88 -15.31
C ARG A 157 -6.91 0.56 -15.01
N LEU A 158 -6.08 0.51 -13.97
CA LEU A 158 -5.38 -0.69 -13.53
C LEU A 158 -6.37 -1.81 -13.21
N ILE A 159 -7.38 -1.52 -12.41
CA ILE A 159 -8.44 -2.48 -12.03
C ILE A 159 -9.18 -2.97 -13.28
N SER A 160 -9.54 -2.05 -14.19
CA SER A 160 -10.21 -2.38 -15.44
C SER A 160 -9.35 -3.27 -16.34
N VAL A 161 -8.05 -2.99 -16.48
CA VAL A 161 -7.13 -3.82 -17.25
C VAL A 161 -7.06 -5.24 -16.66
N ILE A 162 -6.87 -5.36 -15.35
CA ILE A 162 -6.80 -6.65 -14.67
C ILE A 162 -8.08 -7.45 -14.93
N GLY A 163 -9.25 -6.85 -14.72
CA GLY A 163 -10.54 -7.51 -14.94
C GLY A 163 -10.82 -7.96 -16.39
N ASN A 164 -10.09 -7.41 -17.38
CA ASN A 164 -10.18 -7.89 -18.77
C ASN A 164 -9.28 -9.11 -19.05
N PHE A 165 -8.36 -9.43 -18.15
CA PHE A 165 -7.47 -10.59 -18.28
C PHE A 165 -7.84 -11.75 -17.34
N ASP A 166 -8.79 -11.55 -16.42
CA ASP A 166 -9.34 -12.57 -15.52
C ASP A 166 -10.12 -13.70 -16.24
#